data_5c0497fe1f16c46fd2eed1b74bb83a74
#
_entry.id   5c0497fe1f16c46fd2eed1b74bb83a74
#
_cell.length_a   1.000
_cell.length_b   1.000
_cell.length_c   1.000
_cell.angle_alpha   90.00
_cell.angle_beta   90.00
_cell.angle_gamma   90.00
#
_symmetry.space_group_name_H-M   'P 1'
#
loop_
_entity.id
_entity.type
_entity.pdbx_description
1 polymer ?
#
loop_
_entity_poly.entity_id
_entity_poly.type
_entity_poly.pdbx_seq_one_letter_code
_entity_poly.pdbx_strand_id
1 'polypeptide(L)'
;MTPPAHHPLAAAGGGQLLPVTPALGAACAVLLAVAALVAGRGGLGHGRAVLRAGLRAAVQLALVALVIAWVVRSLWTSALFVLLMFTVAVRTAGKRIGEGRRRAGGGAGGGAGAGAGRRRGGAEEGAAGRWEWVWAAVPIAAGVLPVLLLLAATGLLPAKGITVIPVAGILIGGALTATSLAGRRALDELRLRHGEVEAALALGFEERDARLEICRTAAATSLVPALDQTRTVGLVTLPGAFVGMLLGGATPVQAGAVQLFVLVALLAVEAVAVTAVLELVGRGLVGTASGIR
;
A
#
# COMPACT_ATOMS: atom_id res chain seq x y z
N MET A 1 -64.95 -15.21 -3.17
CA MET A 1 -63.80 -14.44 -2.65
C MET A 1 -62.57 -15.31 -2.79
N THR A 2 -61.86 -15.20 -3.93
CA THR A 2 -60.64 -15.95 -4.21
C THR A 2 -59.46 -15.12 -3.70
N PRO A 3 -58.47 -15.70 -2.97
CA PRO A 3 -57.32 -14.97 -2.52
C PRO A 3 -56.39 -14.67 -3.72
N PRO A 4 -55.69 -13.50 -3.71
CA PRO A 4 -54.81 -13.11 -4.79
C PRO A 4 -53.62 -14.07 -4.84
N ALA A 5 -53.32 -14.53 -6.04
CA ALA A 5 -52.14 -15.34 -6.35
C ALA A 5 -50.86 -14.52 -6.05
N HIS A 6 -50.10 -14.99 -5.07
CA HIS A 6 -48.74 -14.53 -4.87
C HIS A 6 -47.89 -15.01 -6.06
N HIS A 7 -47.61 -14.10 -6.98
CA HIS A 7 -46.56 -14.30 -7.95
C HIS A 7 -45.22 -14.47 -7.15
N PRO A 8 -44.54 -15.61 -7.23
CA PRO A 8 -43.15 -15.65 -6.76
C PRO A 8 -42.38 -14.70 -7.66
N LEU A 9 -41.87 -13.61 -7.09
CA LEU A 9 -40.81 -12.85 -7.70
C LEU A 9 -39.71 -13.84 -8.00
N ALA A 10 -39.58 -14.18 -9.28
CA ALA A 10 -38.54 -15.04 -9.79
C ALA A 10 -37.22 -14.56 -9.18
N ALA A 11 -36.53 -15.47 -8.52
CA ALA A 11 -35.16 -15.27 -8.06
C ALA A 11 -34.37 -14.83 -9.29
N ALA A 12 -34.17 -13.50 -9.41
CA ALA A 12 -33.28 -12.94 -10.39
C ALA A 12 -31.92 -13.57 -10.10
N GLY A 13 -31.48 -14.43 -11.00
CA GLY A 13 -30.20 -15.09 -10.95
C GLY A 13 -29.13 -14.09 -10.60
N GLY A 14 -28.22 -14.46 -9.71
CA GLY A 14 -27.17 -13.59 -9.16
C GLY A 14 -26.56 -12.72 -10.22
N GLY A 15 -26.89 -11.43 -10.20
CA GLY A 15 -26.56 -10.48 -11.24
C GLY A 15 -25.04 -10.31 -11.31
N GLN A 16 -24.42 -10.94 -12.27
CA GLN A 16 -23.07 -10.58 -12.66
C GLN A 16 -23.12 -9.15 -13.21
N LEU A 17 -22.60 -8.19 -12.46
CA LEU A 17 -22.58 -6.77 -12.89
C LEU A 17 -21.88 -6.59 -14.23
N LEU A 18 -20.86 -7.41 -14.52
CA LEU A 18 -20.14 -7.43 -15.77
C LEU A 18 -19.86 -8.90 -16.14
N PRO A 19 -20.44 -9.40 -17.24
CA PRO A 19 -20.12 -10.75 -17.70
C PRO A 19 -18.67 -10.81 -18.16
N VAL A 20 -17.98 -11.87 -17.76
CA VAL A 20 -16.59 -12.13 -18.20
C VAL A 20 -16.62 -12.55 -19.67
N THR A 21 -16.61 -11.55 -20.54
CA THR A 21 -16.66 -11.73 -22.01
C THR A 21 -15.37 -11.23 -22.65
N PRO A 22 -15.05 -11.65 -23.85
CA PRO A 22 -13.93 -11.08 -24.64
C PRO A 22 -14.03 -9.55 -24.77
N ALA A 23 -15.26 -9.02 -24.82
CA ALA A 23 -15.53 -7.59 -24.87
C ALA A 23 -15.02 -6.84 -23.61
N LEU A 24 -15.13 -7.43 -22.42
CA LEU A 24 -14.56 -6.87 -21.22
C LEU A 24 -13.03 -6.77 -21.30
N GLY A 25 -12.37 -7.82 -21.79
CA GLY A 25 -10.94 -7.83 -22.02
C GLY A 25 -10.49 -6.76 -23.03
N ALA A 26 -11.23 -6.61 -24.13
CA ALA A 26 -10.99 -5.58 -25.15
C ALA A 26 -11.17 -4.17 -24.56
N ALA A 27 -12.21 -3.94 -23.78
CA ALA A 27 -12.46 -2.65 -23.12
C ALA A 27 -11.33 -2.29 -22.14
N CYS A 28 -10.89 -3.23 -21.32
CA CYS A 28 -9.73 -3.03 -20.42
C CYS A 28 -8.45 -2.71 -21.20
N ALA A 29 -8.18 -3.39 -22.32
CA ALA A 29 -7.01 -3.14 -23.15
C ALA A 29 -7.07 -1.73 -23.77
N VAL A 30 -8.23 -1.32 -24.30
CA VAL A 30 -8.43 0.03 -24.85
C VAL A 30 -8.23 1.10 -23.79
N LEU A 31 -8.87 0.95 -22.63
CA LEU A 31 -8.72 1.92 -21.53
C LEU A 31 -7.26 2.04 -21.06
N LEU A 32 -6.55 0.91 -20.96
CA LEU A 32 -5.14 0.91 -20.59
C LEU A 32 -4.26 1.59 -21.66
N ALA A 33 -4.56 1.35 -22.94
CA ALA A 33 -3.86 2.00 -24.04
C ALA A 33 -4.10 3.52 -24.05
N VAL A 34 -5.35 3.95 -23.85
CA VAL A 34 -5.72 5.38 -23.75
C VAL A 34 -5.00 6.03 -22.56
N ALA A 35 -5.03 5.41 -21.38
CA ALA A 35 -4.35 5.93 -20.20
C ALA A 35 -2.83 6.05 -20.42
N ALA A 36 -2.20 5.05 -21.02
CA ALA A 36 -0.77 5.08 -21.35
C ALA A 36 -0.43 6.16 -22.37
N LEU A 37 -1.29 6.33 -23.39
CA LEU A 37 -1.13 7.35 -24.45
C LEU A 37 -1.23 8.76 -23.87
N VAL A 38 -2.29 9.02 -23.08
CA VAL A 38 -2.51 10.32 -22.42
C VAL A 38 -1.36 10.64 -21.47
N ALA A 39 -0.94 9.69 -20.64
CA ALA A 39 0.19 9.87 -19.73
C ALA A 39 1.53 10.09 -20.47
N GLY A 40 1.68 9.48 -21.66
CA GLY A 40 2.86 9.66 -22.50
C GLY A 40 2.90 11.01 -23.19
N ARG A 41 1.79 11.41 -23.83
CA ARG A 41 1.68 12.69 -24.58
C ARG A 41 1.51 13.91 -23.68
N GLY A 42 0.87 13.75 -22.52
CA GLY A 42 0.65 14.83 -21.55
C GLY A 42 1.91 15.27 -20.79
N GLY A 43 3.10 14.83 -21.18
CA GLY A 43 4.35 15.23 -20.53
C GLY A 43 4.58 14.62 -19.14
N LEU A 44 3.70 13.71 -18.67
CA LEU A 44 3.80 13.07 -17.37
C LEU A 44 4.97 12.07 -17.28
N GLY A 45 5.57 11.66 -18.40
CA GLY A 45 6.69 10.72 -18.46
C GLY A 45 6.37 9.29 -18.02
N HIS A 46 5.09 8.99 -17.73
CA HIS A 46 4.67 7.73 -17.08
C HIS A 46 3.95 6.74 -18.00
N GLY A 47 3.82 6.99 -19.31
CA GLY A 47 3.06 6.15 -20.23
C GLY A 47 3.48 4.66 -20.21
N ARG A 48 4.79 4.38 -20.27
CA ARG A 48 5.31 3.00 -20.17
C ARG A 48 5.11 2.38 -18.78
N ALA A 49 5.09 3.21 -17.74
CA ALA A 49 4.84 2.75 -16.37
C ALA A 49 3.38 2.33 -16.20
N VAL A 50 2.43 3.08 -16.74
CA VAL A 50 0.99 2.77 -16.75
C VAL A 50 0.74 1.43 -17.46
N LEU A 51 1.30 1.24 -18.66
CA LEU A 51 1.14 0.00 -19.42
C LEU A 51 1.69 -1.22 -18.64
N ARG A 52 2.90 -1.09 -18.11
CA ARG A 52 3.52 -2.17 -17.32
C ARG A 52 2.74 -2.46 -16.04
N ALA A 53 2.19 -1.44 -15.37
CA ALA A 53 1.39 -1.61 -14.17
C ALA A 53 0.09 -2.36 -14.47
N GLY A 54 -0.63 -1.99 -15.55
CA GLY A 54 -1.87 -2.66 -15.95
C GLY A 54 -1.64 -4.12 -16.37
N LEU A 55 -0.62 -4.40 -17.20
CA LEU A 55 -0.29 -5.76 -17.60
C LEU A 55 0.11 -6.62 -16.38
N ARG A 56 0.92 -6.06 -15.48
CA ARG A 56 1.30 -6.74 -14.24
C ARG A 56 0.07 -7.02 -13.36
N ALA A 57 -0.86 -6.07 -13.23
CA ALA A 57 -2.09 -6.25 -12.48
C ALA A 57 -2.95 -7.38 -13.06
N ALA A 58 -3.11 -7.43 -14.39
CA ALA A 58 -3.86 -8.50 -15.06
C ALA A 58 -3.26 -9.88 -14.77
N VAL A 59 -1.94 -10.03 -14.93
CA VAL A 59 -1.25 -11.29 -14.64
C VAL A 59 -1.36 -11.67 -13.17
N GLN A 60 -1.16 -10.71 -12.26
CA GLN A 60 -1.26 -10.96 -10.82
C GLN A 60 -2.66 -11.37 -10.39
N LEU A 61 -3.71 -10.71 -10.90
CA LEU A 61 -5.09 -11.06 -10.58
C LEU A 61 -5.45 -12.44 -11.14
N ALA A 62 -5.03 -12.77 -12.35
CA ALA A 62 -5.23 -14.10 -12.92
C ALA A 62 -4.57 -15.20 -12.07
N LEU A 63 -3.31 -14.99 -11.66
CA LEU A 63 -2.61 -15.93 -10.78
C LEU A 63 -3.29 -16.07 -9.42
N VAL A 64 -3.68 -14.95 -8.81
CA VAL A 64 -4.40 -14.98 -7.52
C VAL A 64 -5.74 -15.69 -7.64
N ALA A 65 -6.50 -15.46 -8.73
CA ALA A 65 -7.77 -16.13 -8.95
C ALA A 65 -7.61 -17.66 -9.06
N LEU A 66 -6.54 -18.14 -9.70
CA LEU A 66 -6.24 -19.58 -9.78
C LEU A 66 -5.84 -20.17 -8.42
N VAL A 67 -5.05 -19.43 -7.65
CA VAL A 67 -4.47 -19.93 -6.40
C VAL A 67 -5.46 -19.83 -5.24
N ILE A 68 -6.32 -18.80 -5.19
CA ILE A 68 -7.17 -18.51 -4.04
C ILE A 68 -8.16 -19.64 -3.75
N ALA A 69 -8.69 -20.30 -4.78
CA ALA A 69 -9.62 -21.42 -4.63
C ALA A 69 -8.99 -22.62 -3.90
N TRP A 70 -7.69 -22.79 -4.02
CA TRP A 70 -6.94 -23.83 -3.33
C TRP A 70 -6.50 -23.37 -1.92
N VAL A 71 -6.00 -22.13 -1.82
CA VAL A 71 -5.46 -21.55 -0.56
C VAL A 71 -6.54 -21.44 0.52
N VAL A 72 -7.78 -21.11 0.14
CA VAL A 72 -8.90 -20.90 1.08
C VAL A 72 -9.35 -22.19 1.78
N ARG A 73 -9.00 -23.36 1.24
CA ARG A 73 -9.42 -24.67 1.77
C ARG A 73 -8.81 -25.00 3.14
N SER A 74 -7.67 -24.40 3.51
CA SER A 74 -6.98 -24.67 4.77
C SER A 74 -6.51 -23.37 5.43
N LEU A 75 -6.59 -23.30 6.75
CA LEU A 75 -6.07 -22.17 7.52
C LEU A 75 -4.55 -22.04 7.39
N TRP A 76 -3.83 -23.14 7.32
CA TRP A 76 -2.38 -23.13 7.15
C TRP A 76 -1.95 -22.54 5.81
N THR A 77 -2.61 -22.93 4.72
CA THR A 77 -2.33 -22.37 3.40
C THR A 77 -2.72 -20.89 3.33
N SER A 78 -3.80 -20.50 4.01
CA SER A 78 -4.20 -19.09 4.12
C SER A 78 -3.20 -18.26 4.92
N ALA A 79 -2.69 -18.78 6.04
CA ALA A 79 -1.66 -18.11 6.83
C ALA A 79 -0.35 -17.96 6.05
N LEU A 80 0.07 -19.01 5.32
CA LEU A 80 1.24 -18.96 4.46
C LEU A 80 1.08 -17.92 3.34
N PHE A 81 -0.12 -17.82 2.76
CA PHE A 81 -0.42 -16.84 1.73
C PHE A 81 -0.38 -15.40 2.28
N VAL A 82 -0.92 -15.16 3.47
CA VAL A 82 -0.84 -13.86 4.16
C VAL A 82 0.63 -13.50 4.47
N LEU A 83 1.43 -14.48 4.92
CA LEU A 83 2.86 -14.28 5.14
C LEU A 83 3.61 -13.95 3.84
N LEU A 84 3.25 -14.61 2.74
CA LEU A 84 3.78 -14.27 1.40
C LEU A 84 3.40 -12.84 1.03
N MET A 85 2.14 -12.44 1.18
CA MET A 85 1.68 -11.06 0.92
C MET A 85 2.45 -10.04 1.78
N PHE A 86 2.62 -10.33 3.07
CA PHE A 86 3.42 -9.50 3.97
C PHE A 86 4.87 -9.36 3.49
N THR A 87 5.51 -10.47 3.14
CA THR A 87 6.91 -10.47 2.66
C THR A 87 7.06 -9.65 1.37
N VAL A 88 6.11 -9.78 0.43
CA VAL A 88 6.08 -8.99 -0.81
C VAL A 88 5.86 -7.51 -0.51
N ALA A 89 4.98 -7.18 0.45
CA ALA A 89 4.73 -5.81 0.88
C ALA A 89 5.99 -5.17 1.48
N VAL A 90 6.65 -5.86 2.40
CA VAL A 90 7.89 -5.41 3.04
C VAL A 90 8.99 -5.13 2.00
N ARG A 91 9.23 -6.08 1.08
CA ARG A 91 10.22 -5.90 0.01
C ARG A 91 9.86 -4.74 -0.91
N THR A 92 8.58 -4.56 -1.20
CA THR A 92 8.11 -3.47 -2.06
C THR A 92 8.26 -2.12 -1.36
N ALA A 93 7.96 -2.02 -0.07
CA ALA A 93 8.13 -0.80 0.71
C ALA A 93 9.60 -0.40 0.78
N GLY A 94 10.49 -1.31 1.16
CA GLY A 94 11.93 -1.05 1.22
C GLY A 94 12.49 -0.60 -0.13
N LYS A 95 12.11 -1.29 -1.22
CA LYS A 95 12.50 -0.89 -2.57
C LYS A 95 12.02 0.51 -2.96
N ARG A 96 10.76 0.85 -2.65
CA ARG A 96 10.18 2.17 -2.96
C ARG A 96 10.83 3.29 -2.17
N ILE A 97 11.21 3.07 -0.92
CA ILE A 97 11.96 4.03 -0.09
C ILE A 97 13.37 4.20 -0.65
N GLY A 98 14.07 3.12 -0.99
CA GLY A 98 15.42 3.15 -1.56
C GLY A 98 15.52 3.78 -2.96
N GLU A 99 14.51 3.60 -3.82
CA GLU A 99 14.47 4.21 -5.15
C GLU A 99 14.32 5.75 -5.09
N GLY A 100 13.59 6.27 -4.12
CA GLY A 100 13.53 7.72 -3.84
C GLY A 100 14.93 8.28 -3.60
N ARG A 101 15.74 7.57 -2.82
CA ARG A 101 17.13 7.96 -2.53
C ARG A 101 18.02 8.01 -3.77
N ARG A 102 17.92 7.03 -4.68
CA ARG A 102 18.74 6.96 -5.90
C ARG A 102 18.42 8.07 -6.91
N ARG A 103 17.16 8.46 -7.06
CA ARG A 103 16.73 9.53 -7.96
C ARG A 103 17.23 10.90 -7.50
N ALA A 104 17.28 11.15 -6.20
CA ALA A 104 17.73 12.40 -5.63
C ALA A 104 19.27 12.54 -5.67
N GLY A 105 20.03 11.44 -5.57
CA GLY A 105 21.49 11.43 -5.65
C GLY A 105 22.06 11.52 -7.06
N GLY A 106 21.31 11.16 -8.09
CA GLY A 106 21.75 11.17 -9.49
C GLY A 106 21.71 12.53 -10.17
N GLY A 107 21.08 13.53 -9.55
CA GLY A 107 20.96 14.89 -10.11
C GLY A 107 22.15 15.83 -9.80
N ALA A 108 22.99 15.52 -8.85
CA ALA A 108 24.05 16.41 -8.36
C ALA A 108 25.49 16.08 -8.87
N GLY A 109 25.67 15.07 -9.72
CA GLY A 109 26.98 14.56 -10.13
C GLY A 109 27.17 14.36 -11.63
N GLY A 110 26.84 15.36 -12.44
CA GLY A 110 27.19 15.42 -13.87
C GLY A 110 28.58 16.01 -14.11
N GLY A 111 29.64 15.41 -13.52
CA GLY A 111 31.03 15.84 -13.73
C GLY A 111 31.90 14.63 -14.05
N ALA A 112 32.58 14.65 -15.20
CA ALA A 112 33.46 13.65 -15.74
C ALA A 112 34.56 13.23 -14.75
N GLY A 113 34.53 11.94 -14.32
CA GLY A 113 35.56 11.35 -13.43
C GLY A 113 35.19 9.98 -12.93
N ALA A 114 34.62 9.09 -13.75
CA ALA A 114 34.12 7.80 -13.31
C ALA A 114 34.82 6.63 -13.99
N GLY A 115 36.00 6.24 -13.51
CA GLY A 115 36.70 5.06 -14.03
C GLY A 115 37.07 3.98 -13.01
N ALA A 116 37.41 4.32 -11.78
CA ALA A 116 38.05 3.39 -10.84
C ALA A 116 37.28 3.06 -9.55
N GLY A 117 36.23 3.81 -9.19
CA GLY A 117 35.49 3.61 -7.92
C GLY A 117 34.32 2.64 -7.96
N ARG A 118 33.91 2.20 -9.14
CA ARG A 118 32.64 1.48 -9.36
C ARG A 118 32.59 0.03 -8.87
N ARG A 119 33.74 -0.61 -8.61
CA ARG A 119 33.79 -2.04 -8.22
C ARG A 119 33.70 -2.28 -6.71
N ARG A 120 34.13 -1.32 -5.86
CA ARG A 120 34.04 -1.46 -4.39
C ARG A 120 32.68 -1.06 -3.82
N GLY A 121 31.96 -0.12 -4.45
CA GLY A 121 30.61 0.29 -4.03
C GLY A 121 29.52 -0.79 -4.17
N GLY A 122 29.69 -1.75 -5.07
CA GLY A 122 28.63 -2.76 -5.36
C GLY A 122 28.36 -3.77 -4.25
N ALA A 123 29.35 -4.08 -3.40
CA ALA A 123 29.18 -5.03 -2.28
C ALA A 123 28.59 -4.35 -1.04
N GLU A 124 28.97 -3.11 -0.76
CA GLU A 124 28.42 -2.31 0.34
C GLU A 124 27.00 -1.83 0.02
N GLU A 125 26.71 -1.46 -1.24
CA GLU A 125 25.33 -1.18 -1.71
C GLU A 125 24.42 -2.40 -1.61
N GLY A 126 24.92 -3.61 -1.84
CA GLY A 126 24.17 -4.86 -1.70
C GLY A 126 23.85 -5.20 -0.23
N ALA A 127 24.72 -4.83 0.71
CA ALA A 127 24.50 -5.02 2.14
C ALA A 127 23.52 -3.96 2.69
N ALA A 128 23.71 -2.68 2.38
CA ALA A 128 22.81 -1.59 2.79
C ALA A 128 21.39 -1.83 2.28
N GLY A 129 21.23 -2.28 1.02
CA GLY A 129 19.91 -2.62 0.46
C GLY A 129 19.22 -3.79 1.15
N ARG A 130 19.96 -4.69 1.80
CA ARG A 130 19.36 -5.81 2.55
C ARG A 130 18.77 -5.40 3.89
N TRP A 131 19.32 -4.43 4.57
CA TRP A 131 18.82 -3.94 5.85
C TRP A 131 17.61 -3.01 5.69
N GLU A 132 17.50 -2.27 4.58
CA GLU A 132 16.38 -1.35 4.32
C GLU A 132 15.03 -2.08 4.24
N TRP A 133 14.98 -3.29 3.67
CA TRP A 133 13.73 -4.04 3.62
C TRP A 133 13.34 -4.63 4.98
N VAL A 134 14.30 -4.98 5.84
CA VAL A 134 14.02 -5.46 7.20
C VAL A 134 13.37 -4.35 8.03
N TRP A 135 13.90 -3.14 7.94
CA TRP A 135 13.31 -1.99 8.65
C TRP A 135 11.92 -1.62 8.14
N ALA A 136 11.61 -1.83 6.86
CA ALA A 136 10.26 -1.65 6.33
C ALA A 136 9.23 -2.66 6.88
N ALA A 137 9.68 -3.80 7.44
CA ALA A 137 8.80 -4.77 8.08
C ALA A 137 8.19 -4.22 9.38
N VAL A 138 8.94 -3.42 10.13
CA VAL A 138 8.52 -2.90 11.43
C VAL A 138 7.26 -2.04 11.34
N PRO A 139 7.17 -0.99 10.50
CA PRO A 139 5.97 -0.18 10.36
C PRO A 139 4.76 -0.99 9.89
N ILE A 140 4.95 -1.89 8.92
CA ILE A 140 3.85 -2.71 8.39
C ILE A 140 3.35 -3.69 9.46
N ALA A 141 4.24 -4.37 10.17
CA ALA A 141 3.87 -5.29 11.25
C ALA A 141 3.21 -4.54 12.41
N ALA A 142 3.79 -3.43 12.85
CA ALA A 142 3.26 -2.62 13.96
C ALA A 142 1.84 -2.11 13.68
N GLY A 143 1.52 -1.76 12.45
CA GLY A 143 0.17 -1.37 12.06
C GLY A 143 -0.79 -2.55 11.95
N VAL A 144 -0.39 -3.60 11.25
CA VAL A 144 -1.30 -4.70 10.87
C VAL A 144 -1.56 -5.69 12.01
N LEU A 145 -0.51 -6.11 12.75
CA LEU A 145 -0.64 -7.17 13.76
C LEU A 145 -1.62 -6.82 14.88
N PRO A 146 -1.60 -5.61 15.49
CA PRO A 146 -2.55 -5.29 16.57
C PRO A 146 -4.01 -5.37 16.09
N VAL A 147 -4.30 -4.92 14.88
CA VAL A 147 -5.66 -4.95 14.33
C VAL A 147 -6.09 -6.39 14.02
N LEU A 148 -5.23 -7.21 13.44
CA LEU A 148 -5.54 -8.63 13.20
C LEU A 148 -5.73 -9.40 14.51
N LEU A 149 -4.89 -9.12 15.52
CA LEU A 149 -5.02 -9.72 16.86
C LEU A 149 -6.32 -9.29 17.55
N LEU A 150 -6.68 -8.00 17.46
CA LEU A 150 -7.95 -7.52 18.00
C LEU A 150 -9.14 -8.22 17.35
N LEU A 151 -9.13 -8.35 16.02
CA LEU A 151 -10.17 -9.04 15.27
C LEU A 151 -10.29 -10.53 15.64
N ALA A 152 -9.15 -11.19 15.82
CA ALA A 152 -9.11 -12.58 16.24
C ALA A 152 -9.60 -12.75 17.68
N ALA A 153 -9.17 -11.87 18.60
CA ALA A 153 -9.54 -11.91 20.01
C ALA A 153 -11.03 -11.61 20.24
N THR A 154 -11.63 -10.73 19.44
CA THR A 154 -13.05 -10.39 19.51
C THR A 154 -13.95 -11.40 18.78
N GLY A 155 -13.38 -12.37 18.06
CA GLY A 155 -14.13 -13.31 17.25
C GLY A 155 -14.84 -12.68 16.03
N LEU A 156 -14.60 -11.40 15.75
CA LEU A 156 -15.16 -10.70 14.58
C LEU A 156 -14.58 -11.21 13.25
N LEU A 157 -13.39 -11.79 13.30
CA LEU A 157 -12.76 -12.42 12.14
C LEU A 157 -12.93 -13.94 12.26
N PRO A 158 -13.89 -14.58 11.56
CA PRO A 158 -13.97 -16.02 11.52
C PRO A 158 -12.65 -16.62 11.02
N ALA A 159 -12.15 -17.65 11.71
CA ALA A 159 -10.91 -18.33 11.34
C ALA A 159 -11.10 -19.17 10.05
N LYS A 160 -11.54 -18.52 8.98
CA LYS A 160 -11.72 -19.10 7.63
C LYS A 160 -10.86 -18.31 6.64
N GLY A 161 -10.14 -19.02 5.78
CA GLY A 161 -9.24 -18.40 4.80
C GLY A 161 -9.92 -17.35 3.92
N ILE A 162 -11.18 -17.61 3.54
CA ILE A 162 -11.98 -16.69 2.71
C ILE A 162 -12.21 -15.32 3.37
N THR A 163 -12.18 -15.23 4.69
CA THR A 163 -12.37 -13.98 5.44
C THR A 163 -11.02 -13.34 5.80
N VAL A 164 -10.06 -14.17 6.24
CA VAL A 164 -8.76 -13.71 6.72
C VAL A 164 -7.93 -13.09 5.59
N ILE A 165 -7.88 -13.73 4.42
CA ILE A 165 -7.04 -13.27 3.30
C ILE A 165 -7.41 -11.87 2.81
N PRO A 166 -8.69 -11.57 2.48
CA PRO A 166 -9.06 -10.23 2.02
C PRO A 166 -8.81 -9.15 3.07
N VAL A 167 -9.17 -9.40 4.33
CA VAL A 167 -8.99 -8.44 5.43
C VAL A 167 -7.50 -8.16 5.64
N ALA A 168 -6.68 -9.19 5.81
CA ALA A 168 -5.24 -9.04 5.94
C ALA A 168 -4.62 -8.33 4.72
N GLY A 169 -5.09 -8.67 3.52
CA GLY A 169 -4.62 -8.06 2.28
C GLY A 169 -4.88 -6.55 2.20
N ILE A 170 -6.07 -6.11 2.57
CA ILE A 170 -6.43 -4.68 2.62
C ILE A 170 -5.54 -3.95 3.63
N LEU A 171 -5.38 -4.48 4.85
CA LEU A 171 -4.59 -3.87 5.90
C LEU A 171 -3.09 -3.81 5.54
N ILE A 172 -2.53 -4.90 5.02
CA ILE A 172 -1.13 -4.95 4.55
C ILE A 172 -0.92 -3.96 3.39
N GLY A 173 -1.87 -3.87 2.46
CA GLY A 173 -1.81 -2.94 1.32
C GLY A 173 -1.82 -1.48 1.76
N GLY A 174 -2.67 -1.10 2.72
CA GLY A 174 -2.70 0.23 3.33
C GLY A 174 -1.38 0.54 4.05
N ALA A 175 -0.93 -0.36 4.94
CA ALA A 175 0.34 -0.21 5.64
C ALA A 175 1.54 -0.05 4.69
N LEU A 176 1.61 -0.85 3.63
CA LEU A 176 2.63 -0.74 2.58
C LEU A 176 2.63 0.65 1.94
N THR A 177 1.44 1.15 1.57
CA THR A 177 1.31 2.43 0.89
C THR A 177 1.71 3.58 1.81
N ALA A 178 1.18 3.60 3.04
CA ALA A 178 1.48 4.60 4.06
C ALA A 178 2.98 4.61 4.41
N THR A 179 3.58 3.44 4.70
CA THR A 179 5.03 3.31 4.98
C THR A 179 5.89 3.81 3.83
N SER A 180 5.57 3.40 2.60
CA SER A 180 6.35 3.78 1.41
C SER A 180 6.27 5.28 1.14
N LEU A 181 5.09 5.88 1.31
CA LEU A 181 4.86 7.29 1.02
C LEU A 181 5.46 8.18 2.10
N ALA A 182 5.21 7.86 3.38
CA ALA A 182 5.76 8.60 4.50
C ALA A 182 7.29 8.53 4.55
N GLY A 183 7.86 7.33 4.36
CA GLY A 183 9.32 7.16 4.36
C GLY A 183 9.99 7.96 3.24
N ARG A 184 9.43 7.95 2.02
CA ARG A 184 9.98 8.77 0.92
C ARG A 184 9.89 10.26 1.21
N ARG A 185 8.70 10.75 1.63
CA ARG A 185 8.50 12.17 1.92
C ARG A 185 9.39 12.66 3.07
N ALA A 186 9.54 11.84 4.12
CA ALA A 186 10.44 12.16 5.23
C ALA A 186 11.89 12.30 4.77
N LEU A 187 12.38 11.35 3.99
CA LEU A 187 13.75 11.38 3.49
C LEU A 187 14.00 12.49 2.47
N ASP A 188 13.02 12.79 1.63
CA ASP A 188 13.13 13.89 0.66
C ASP A 188 13.17 15.24 1.38
N GLU A 189 12.34 15.44 2.42
CA GLU A 189 12.32 16.66 3.22
C GLU A 189 13.65 16.87 3.98
N LEU A 190 14.16 15.81 4.64
CA LEU A 190 15.45 15.89 5.33
C LEU A 190 16.61 16.26 4.41
N ARG A 191 16.55 15.88 3.14
CA ARG A 191 17.57 16.28 2.16
C ARG A 191 17.41 17.71 1.71
N LEU A 192 16.18 18.13 1.41
CA LEU A 192 15.90 19.48 0.95
C LEU A 192 16.23 20.52 2.03
N ARG A 193 16.00 20.17 3.30
CA ARG A 193 16.15 21.06 4.46
C ARG A 193 17.31 20.65 5.37
N HIS A 194 18.37 20.06 4.81
CA HIS A 194 19.53 19.57 5.58
C HIS A 194 20.15 20.67 6.46
N GLY A 195 20.28 21.90 5.96
CA GLY A 195 20.81 23.03 6.74
C GLY A 195 19.96 23.38 7.96
N GLU A 196 18.65 23.11 7.93
CA GLU A 196 17.78 23.33 9.10
C GLU A 196 17.98 22.25 10.17
N VAL A 197 18.29 21.00 9.72
CA VAL A 197 18.67 19.93 10.66
C VAL A 197 19.98 20.31 11.35
N GLU A 198 20.99 20.81 10.61
CA GLU A 198 22.26 21.27 11.18
C GLU A 198 22.07 22.44 12.14
N ALA A 199 21.20 23.40 11.78
CA ALA A 199 20.87 24.52 12.66
C ALA A 199 20.19 24.05 13.97
N ALA A 200 19.28 23.09 13.90
CA ALA A 200 18.64 22.52 15.08
C ALA A 200 19.67 21.81 15.98
N LEU A 201 20.60 21.05 15.41
CA LEU A 201 21.70 20.42 16.15
C LEU A 201 22.60 21.48 16.82
N ALA A 202 22.91 22.57 16.13
CA ALA A 202 23.70 23.68 16.70
C ALA A 202 22.98 24.38 17.88
N LEU A 203 21.64 24.36 17.91
CA LEU A 203 20.81 24.84 19.01
C LEU A 203 20.71 23.84 20.17
N GLY A 204 21.31 22.65 20.05
CA GLY A 204 21.32 21.63 21.09
C GLY A 204 20.19 20.60 21.03
N PHE A 205 19.43 20.54 19.94
CA PHE A 205 18.47 19.45 19.75
C PHE A 205 19.19 18.12 19.62
N GLU A 206 18.58 17.05 20.13
CA GLU A 206 19.04 15.69 19.81
C GLU A 206 18.83 15.38 18.32
N GLU A 207 19.71 14.58 17.74
CA GLU A 207 19.68 14.24 16.31
C GLU A 207 18.33 13.67 15.85
N ARG A 208 17.72 12.83 16.69
CA ARG A 208 16.40 12.29 16.45
C ARG A 208 15.34 13.40 16.38
N ASP A 209 15.34 14.32 17.34
CA ASP A 209 14.31 15.34 17.44
C ASP A 209 14.48 16.42 16.36
N ALA A 210 15.72 16.78 16.04
CA ALA A 210 16.03 17.66 14.92
C ALA A 210 15.48 17.10 13.59
N ARG A 211 15.70 15.81 13.32
CA ARG A 211 15.17 15.15 12.12
C ARG A 211 13.64 15.07 12.11
N LEU A 212 13.03 14.69 13.24
CA LEU A 212 11.57 14.57 13.35
C LEU A 212 10.86 15.91 13.18
N GLU A 213 11.42 16.99 13.73
CA GLU A 213 10.85 18.34 13.58
C GLU A 213 10.73 18.73 12.11
N ILE A 214 11.75 18.45 11.31
CA ILE A 214 11.78 18.80 9.90
C ILE A 214 10.87 17.89 9.06
N CYS A 215 10.87 16.58 9.29
CA CYS A 215 10.20 15.66 8.36
C CYS A 215 8.75 15.28 8.74
N ARG A 216 8.30 15.55 9.97
CA ARG A 216 6.99 15.12 10.49
C ARG A 216 5.84 15.63 9.63
N THR A 217 5.83 16.90 9.29
CA THR A 217 4.74 17.52 8.51
C THR A 217 4.62 16.92 7.11
N ALA A 218 5.75 16.75 6.42
CA ALA A 218 5.78 16.15 5.08
C ALA A 218 5.31 14.69 5.10
N ALA A 219 5.76 13.91 6.07
CA ALA A 219 5.35 12.52 6.20
C ALA A 219 3.87 12.37 6.58
N ALA A 220 3.32 13.25 7.42
CA ALA A 220 1.91 13.22 7.80
C ALA A 220 0.96 13.36 6.60
N THR A 221 1.38 14.04 5.53
CA THR A 221 0.60 14.14 4.29
C THR A 221 0.35 12.79 3.62
N SER A 222 1.08 11.73 4.00
CA SER A 222 0.83 10.37 3.52
C SER A 222 -0.50 9.78 3.98
N LEU A 223 -1.13 10.33 5.03
CA LEU A 223 -2.46 9.92 5.51
C LEU A 223 -3.61 10.58 4.73
N VAL A 224 -3.34 11.63 3.95
CA VAL A 224 -4.38 12.38 3.22
C VAL A 224 -5.25 11.46 2.35
N PRO A 225 -4.72 10.51 1.55
CA PRO A 225 -5.54 9.65 0.72
C PRO A 225 -6.54 8.80 1.52
N ALA A 226 -6.13 8.27 2.68
CA ALA A 226 -7.01 7.48 3.55
C ALA A 226 -8.09 8.34 4.22
N LEU A 227 -7.74 9.55 4.64
CA LEU A 227 -8.68 10.52 5.19
C LEU A 227 -9.72 10.93 4.14
N ASP A 228 -9.30 11.21 2.92
CA ASP A 228 -10.20 11.60 1.84
C ASP A 228 -11.11 10.42 1.43
N GLN A 229 -10.59 9.20 1.37
CA GLN A 229 -11.40 8.01 1.14
C GLN A 229 -12.48 7.85 2.21
N THR A 230 -12.14 8.08 3.48
CA THR A 230 -13.08 7.97 4.59
C THR A 230 -14.13 9.07 4.56
N ARG A 231 -13.77 10.30 4.19
CA ARG A 231 -14.69 11.44 4.09
C ARG A 231 -15.68 11.33 2.94
N THR A 232 -15.29 10.70 1.84
CA THR A 232 -16.09 10.64 0.60
C THR A 232 -16.89 9.35 0.45
N VAL A 233 -16.64 8.36 1.32
CA VAL A 233 -17.34 7.08 1.27
C VAL A 233 -18.86 7.24 1.45
N GLY A 234 -19.62 6.54 0.63
CA GLY A 234 -21.09 6.55 0.66
C GLY A 234 -21.75 7.72 -0.07
N LEU A 235 -21.03 8.82 -0.30
CA LEU A 235 -21.54 9.99 -1.02
C LEU A 235 -20.97 10.10 -2.44
N VAL A 236 -19.67 9.92 -2.56
CA VAL A 236 -18.93 10.06 -3.84
C VAL A 236 -18.43 8.71 -4.32
N THR A 237 -18.00 7.87 -3.39
CA THR A 237 -17.41 6.56 -3.69
C THR A 237 -18.14 5.44 -2.97
N LEU A 238 -18.36 4.33 -3.67
CA LEU A 238 -18.80 3.06 -3.08
C LEU A 238 -17.63 2.08 -3.22
N PRO A 239 -16.96 1.75 -2.10
CA PRO A 239 -15.83 0.83 -2.12
C PRO A 239 -16.23 -0.56 -2.58
N GLY A 240 -15.29 -1.26 -3.25
CA GLY A 240 -15.55 -2.59 -3.80
C GLY A 240 -16.00 -3.63 -2.75
N ALA A 241 -15.54 -3.52 -1.51
CA ALA A 241 -15.97 -4.42 -0.44
C ALA A 241 -17.46 -4.23 -0.10
N PHE A 242 -17.94 -2.99 -0.03
CA PHE A 242 -19.37 -2.68 0.17
C PHE A 242 -20.22 -3.26 -0.94
N VAL A 243 -19.85 -2.98 -2.19
CA VAL A 243 -20.57 -3.48 -3.37
C VAL A 243 -20.52 -5.03 -3.43
N GLY A 244 -19.38 -5.61 -3.16
CA GLY A 244 -19.20 -7.06 -3.14
C GLY A 244 -20.07 -7.76 -2.10
N MET A 245 -20.26 -7.14 -0.93
CA MET A 245 -21.17 -7.68 0.11
C MET A 245 -22.64 -7.59 -0.30
N LEU A 246 -23.06 -6.48 -0.90
CA LEU A 246 -24.44 -6.34 -1.41
C LEU A 246 -24.73 -7.40 -2.47
N LEU A 247 -23.80 -7.62 -3.40
CA LEU A 247 -23.94 -8.67 -4.42
C LEU A 247 -23.91 -10.08 -3.84
N GLY A 248 -23.23 -10.27 -2.71
CA GLY A 248 -23.22 -11.50 -1.93
C GLY A 248 -24.49 -11.73 -1.10
N GLY A 249 -25.48 -10.81 -1.18
CA GLY A 249 -26.77 -10.95 -0.49
C GLY A 249 -26.81 -10.35 0.92
N ALA A 250 -25.78 -9.59 1.34
CA ALA A 250 -25.82 -8.86 2.61
C ALA A 250 -26.78 -7.67 2.53
N THR A 251 -27.42 -7.33 3.66
CA THR A 251 -28.23 -6.11 3.71
C THR A 251 -27.38 -4.85 3.61
N PRO A 252 -27.91 -3.70 3.15
CA PRO A 252 -27.16 -2.44 3.07
C PRO A 252 -26.57 -2.02 4.42
N VAL A 253 -27.27 -2.28 5.52
CA VAL A 253 -26.79 -1.96 6.87
C VAL A 253 -25.56 -2.83 7.25
N GLN A 254 -25.62 -4.12 6.96
CA GLN A 254 -24.49 -5.03 7.20
C GLN A 254 -23.28 -4.66 6.35
N ALA A 255 -23.48 -4.40 5.05
CA ALA A 255 -22.43 -3.98 4.15
C ALA A 255 -21.79 -2.66 4.61
N GLY A 256 -22.63 -1.69 5.04
CA GLY A 256 -22.17 -0.40 5.58
C GLY A 256 -21.35 -0.54 6.86
N ALA A 257 -21.81 -1.38 7.79
CA ALA A 257 -21.09 -1.62 9.06
C ALA A 257 -19.70 -2.22 8.83
N VAL A 258 -19.60 -3.25 7.96
CA VAL A 258 -18.31 -3.86 7.62
C VAL A 258 -17.39 -2.89 6.89
N GLN A 259 -17.94 -2.10 5.95
CA GLN A 259 -17.15 -1.10 5.23
C GLN A 259 -16.62 -0.01 6.17
N LEU A 260 -17.45 0.48 7.10
CA LEU A 260 -17.01 1.44 8.12
C LEU A 260 -15.88 0.85 8.97
N PHE A 261 -16.05 -0.39 9.42
CA PHE A 261 -15.00 -1.08 10.16
C PHE A 261 -13.68 -1.14 9.38
N VAL A 262 -13.71 -1.53 8.10
CA VAL A 262 -12.53 -1.59 7.24
C VAL A 262 -11.85 -0.23 7.12
N LEU A 263 -12.60 0.85 6.95
CA LEU A 263 -12.05 2.21 6.84
C LEU A 263 -11.37 2.65 8.14
N VAL A 264 -12.03 2.44 9.29
CA VAL A 264 -11.46 2.79 10.60
C VAL A 264 -10.22 1.95 10.89
N ALA A 265 -10.24 0.66 10.58
CA ALA A 265 -9.08 -0.21 10.71
C ALA A 265 -7.92 0.23 9.83
N LEU A 266 -8.18 0.64 8.59
CA LEU A 266 -7.16 1.20 7.69
C LEU A 266 -6.55 2.47 8.24
N LEU A 267 -7.36 3.42 8.72
CA LEU A 267 -6.86 4.64 9.34
C LEU A 267 -5.93 4.35 10.53
N ALA A 268 -6.33 3.42 11.40
CA ALA A 268 -5.51 3.01 12.53
C ALA A 268 -4.18 2.39 12.09
N VAL A 269 -4.24 1.44 11.14
CA VAL A 269 -3.05 0.76 10.59
C VAL A 269 -2.10 1.78 9.95
N GLU A 270 -2.62 2.67 9.11
CA GLU A 270 -1.81 3.65 8.40
C GLU A 270 -1.21 4.70 9.34
N ALA A 271 -1.96 5.17 10.34
CA ALA A 271 -1.44 6.09 11.35
C ALA A 271 -0.28 5.47 12.14
N VAL A 272 -0.42 4.21 12.58
CA VAL A 272 0.65 3.48 13.27
C VAL A 272 1.85 3.28 12.34
N ALA A 273 1.62 2.89 11.10
CA ALA A 273 2.69 2.66 10.12
C ALA A 273 3.47 3.95 9.82
N VAL A 274 2.78 5.09 9.65
CA VAL A 274 3.43 6.41 9.44
C VAL A 274 4.25 6.81 10.66
N THR A 275 3.69 6.67 11.86
CA THR A 275 4.41 7.00 13.10
C THR A 275 5.65 6.12 13.27
N ALA A 276 5.52 4.83 13.03
CA ALA A 276 6.63 3.89 13.13
C ALA A 276 7.75 4.17 12.12
N VAL A 277 7.42 4.48 10.86
CA VAL A 277 8.45 4.80 9.86
C VAL A 277 9.11 6.15 10.16
N LEU A 278 8.37 7.14 10.67
CA LEU A 278 8.94 8.40 11.12
C LEU A 278 9.96 8.20 12.23
N GLU A 279 9.63 7.36 13.22
CA GLU A 279 10.54 7.04 14.31
C GLU A 279 11.83 6.37 13.80
N LEU A 280 11.72 5.45 12.83
CA LEU A 280 12.88 4.81 12.22
C LEU A 280 13.75 5.80 11.43
N VAL A 281 13.14 6.77 10.74
CA VAL A 281 13.84 7.84 10.03
C VAL A 281 14.50 8.79 11.02
N GLY A 282 13.80 9.21 12.08
CA GLY A 282 14.34 10.06 13.13
C GLY A 282 15.58 9.46 13.79
N ARG A 283 15.54 8.16 14.10
CA ARG A 283 16.67 7.41 14.65
C ARG A 283 17.78 7.10 13.64
N GLY A 284 17.63 7.48 12.39
CA GLY A 284 18.59 7.21 11.35
C GLY A 284 18.71 5.73 10.95
N LEU A 285 17.74 4.89 11.32
CA LEU A 285 17.72 3.47 10.96
C LEU A 285 17.30 3.22 9.51
N VAL A 286 16.60 4.19 8.93
CA VAL A 286 16.18 4.21 7.53
C VAL A 286 16.77 5.45 6.85
N GLY A 287 17.48 5.26 5.76
CA GLY A 287 18.03 6.37 4.96
C GLY A 287 19.48 6.77 5.25
N THR A 288 20.11 6.25 6.28
CA THR A 288 21.53 6.48 6.53
C THR A 288 22.39 5.48 5.74
N ALA A 289 22.80 5.87 4.54
CA ALA A 289 24.02 5.37 3.94
C ALA A 289 24.93 6.56 3.71
N SER A 290 25.99 6.61 4.49
CA SER A 290 27.25 7.36 4.29
C SER A 290 27.11 8.76 3.66
N GLY A 291 26.85 9.77 4.47
CA GLY A 291 26.90 11.17 4.04
C GLY A 291 26.53 12.19 5.11
N ILE A 292 26.02 11.77 6.24
CA ILE A 292 25.71 12.66 7.36
C ILE A 292 26.43 12.05 8.58
N ARG A 293 27.71 12.30 8.70
CA ARG A 293 28.48 12.28 9.96
C ARG A 293 29.07 13.65 10.12
#